data_042190a77e148ec8e3a598213bcda361
#
_entry.id   042190a77e148ec8e3a598213bcda361
#
_cell.length_a   1.000
_cell.length_b   1.000
_cell.length_c   1.000
_cell.angle_alpha   90.00
_cell.angle_beta   90.00
_cell.angle_gamma   90.00
#
_symmetry.space_group_name_H-M   'P 1'
#
loop_
_entity.id
_entity.type
_entity.pdbx_description
1 polymer ?
#
loop_
_entity_poly.entity_id
_entity_poly.type
_entity_poly.pdbx_seq_one_letter_code
_entity_poly.pdbx_strand_id
1 'polypeptide(L)'
;MKTFLTLLLLFIGLPFTGHAQETYFVKGADVGFLQGQERRGVVFHDRNGRERECLELLKNDYQISGIRMRVWVNPRGGDCDKNELLAMAKRVKAQGMDLMVNFHYSDTWADPKQQGIPAAWKGHSFTQMKRDLREHTIDVLTLLKQNGITPRWVQVGNETANGMLWPMGHIEKNPKQYAGFIGAAYDAVKEVFPESTVIIHLDRGHKQSLYDWNLDIVKKYGGKWDMIGMSLYPYWARKDHPELDADSIITDCMCNIRYCSKKYGCDVMIVETGFEVDEQHPELMEEGRRQLTRIVREAQTETDGHCRGVFYWEPQCLPGGYKLGAFNSKAQPTAIMEGFVETQTKNVKPLWIMNGDRQIYGELFTPSNLKSQISNLKPICIIAHGFNGTYHYGRSYFDVMQKLGYQCYVFDFPCGSVNSRSDNNTLNMSILDEQSDLRAIVNYFRSQGHQHIVLIGESQGGLVSALTAAQMKDKVSQLVLVFPALCIPENWRARYPKLSDIPEVTELWGVKMGRRFFEEIHDMNTFKIIGKYRGPVLIVQGDKDQVVLIDDSKRAQKLYKDARLHIIPGAGHGFKPKEFQEEAGQLEKFLKK
;
A
#
# COMPACT_ATOMS: atom_id res chain seq x y z
N MET A 1 29.22 -68.04 -19.15
CA MET A 1 29.78 -66.68 -19.27
C MET A 1 28.60 -65.76 -19.57
N LYS A 2 28.10 -65.05 -18.57
CA LYS A 2 26.99 -64.10 -18.73
C LYS A 2 27.57 -62.67 -18.70
N THR A 3 27.40 -61.96 -19.81
CA THR A 3 27.88 -60.61 -19.99
C THR A 3 26.80 -59.66 -19.41
N PHE A 4 27.17 -58.88 -18.40
CA PHE A 4 26.31 -57.79 -17.87
C PHE A 4 26.52 -56.52 -18.71
N LEU A 5 25.44 -56.05 -19.30
CA LEU A 5 25.39 -54.73 -20.00
C LEU A 5 24.91 -53.69 -19.01
N THR A 6 25.79 -52.76 -18.60
CA THR A 6 25.47 -51.66 -17.72
C THR A 6 24.96 -50.47 -18.56
N LEU A 7 23.67 -50.13 -18.45
CA LEU A 7 23.08 -48.96 -19.10
C LEU A 7 23.35 -47.72 -18.25
N LEU A 8 24.16 -46.82 -18.77
CA LEU A 8 24.45 -45.51 -18.18
C LEU A 8 23.35 -44.50 -18.61
N LEU A 9 22.42 -44.17 -17.74
CA LEU A 9 21.43 -43.12 -17.96
C LEU A 9 22.08 -41.76 -17.69
N LEU A 10 22.38 -41.03 -18.75
CA LEU A 10 22.75 -39.61 -18.70
C LEU A 10 21.46 -38.79 -18.40
N PHE A 11 21.36 -38.27 -17.18
CA PHE A 11 20.41 -37.18 -16.88
C PHE A 11 20.97 -35.87 -17.48
N ILE A 12 20.45 -35.48 -18.62
CA ILE A 12 20.65 -34.12 -19.15
C ILE A 12 19.72 -33.21 -18.36
N GLY A 13 20.27 -32.50 -17.38
CA GLY A 13 19.58 -31.42 -16.69
C GLY A 13 19.34 -30.27 -17.65
N LEU A 14 18.12 -30.17 -18.16
CA LEU A 14 17.67 -28.95 -18.83
C LEU A 14 17.55 -27.84 -17.75
N PRO A 15 18.11 -26.66 -17.97
CA PRO A 15 17.87 -25.55 -17.08
C PRO A 15 16.39 -25.20 -17.16
N PHE A 16 15.69 -25.32 -16.04
CA PHE A 16 14.36 -24.72 -15.87
C PHE A 16 14.53 -23.21 -15.94
N THR A 17 14.46 -22.64 -17.14
CA THR A 17 14.17 -21.23 -17.30
C THR A 17 12.70 -21.05 -16.96
N GLY A 18 12.41 -20.87 -15.68
CA GLY A 18 11.12 -20.40 -15.23
C GLY A 18 10.90 -19.01 -15.83
N HIS A 19 10.22 -18.96 -16.97
CA HIS A 19 9.56 -17.73 -17.36
C HIS A 19 8.54 -17.47 -16.27
N ALA A 20 8.77 -16.45 -15.45
CA ALA A 20 7.74 -15.90 -14.58
C ALA A 20 6.58 -15.55 -15.53
N GLN A 21 5.52 -16.34 -15.48
CA GLN A 21 4.30 -16.06 -16.21
C GLN A 21 3.85 -14.68 -15.70
N GLU A 22 3.85 -13.66 -16.54
CA GLU A 22 3.37 -12.33 -16.18
C GLU A 22 1.98 -12.49 -15.55
N THR A 23 1.92 -12.32 -14.25
CA THR A 23 0.68 -12.52 -13.50
C THR A 23 -0.27 -11.40 -13.93
N TYR A 24 -1.41 -11.79 -14.53
CA TYR A 24 -2.43 -10.85 -15.00
C TYR A 24 -2.86 -9.91 -13.85
N PHE A 25 -2.69 -8.61 -14.08
CA PHE A 25 -3.10 -7.55 -13.15
C PHE A 25 -4.15 -6.67 -13.82
N VAL A 26 -5.34 -6.54 -13.20
CA VAL A 26 -6.43 -5.75 -13.73
C VAL A 26 -6.42 -4.33 -13.19
N LYS A 27 -6.55 -3.35 -14.08
CA LYS A 27 -6.95 -1.98 -13.77
C LYS A 27 -8.45 -1.91 -14.05
N GLY A 28 -9.25 -1.59 -13.03
CA GLY A 28 -10.68 -1.70 -13.12
C GLY A 28 -11.44 -0.43 -12.73
N ALA A 29 -12.71 -0.39 -13.12
CA ALA A 29 -13.65 0.64 -12.71
C ALA A 29 -15.00 0.02 -12.36
N ASP A 30 -15.64 0.52 -11.30
CA ASP A 30 -17.08 0.30 -11.04
C ASP A 30 -17.87 1.37 -11.78
N VAL A 31 -18.86 0.99 -12.55
CA VAL A 31 -19.64 1.94 -13.37
C VAL A 31 -21.15 1.74 -13.23
N GLY A 32 -21.59 1.35 -12.05
CA GLY A 32 -23.01 1.07 -11.79
C GLY A 32 -23.95 2.26 -11.99
N PHE A 33 -23.46 3.51 -11.93
CA PHE A 33 -24.27 4.70 -12.23
C PHE A 33 -24.28 5.10 -13.69
N LEU A 34 -23.39 4.55 -14.53
CA LEU A 34 -23.17 5.03 -15.89
C LEU A 34 -24.44 5.07 -16.73
N GLN A 35 -25.19 3.96 -16.79
CA GLN A 35 -26.42 3.90 -17.59
C GLN A 35 -27.48 4.90 -17.12
N GLY A 36 -27.60 5.10 -15.81
CA GLY A 36 -28.48 6.11 -15.23
C GLY A 36 -28.04 7.54 -15.56
N GLN A 37 -26.76 7.82 -15.63
CA GLN A 37 -26.23 9.12 -16.06
C GLN A 37 -26.54 9.37 -17.55
N GLU A 38 -26.28 8.39 -18.41
CA GLU A 38 -26.59 8.46 -19.84
C GLU A 38 -28.08 8.66 -20.09
N ARG A 39 -28.97 7.94 -19.39
CA ARG A 39 -30.44 8.16 -19.47
C ARG A 39 -30.85 9.59 -19.08
N ARG A 40 -30.08 10.24 -18.19
CA ARG A 40 -30.30 11.65 -17.80
C ARG A 40 -29.64 12.66 -18.76
N GLY A 41 -29.05 12.18 -19.87
CA GLY A 41 -28.46 13.03 -20.91
C GLY A 41 -27.01 13.46 -20.61
N VAL A 42 -26.29 12.78 -19.70
CA VAL A 42 -24.87 13.04 -19.49
C VAL A 42 -24.09 12.54 -20.70
N VAL A 43 -23.33 13.42 -21.32
CA VAL A 43 -22.43 13.13 -22.43
C VAL A 43 -21.00 13.24 -21.92
N PHE A 44 -20.23 12.17 -22.09
CA PHE A 44 -18.83 12.11 -21.64
C PHE A 44 -17.88 12.64 -22.71
N HIS A 45 -16.78 13.24 -22.25
CA HIS A 45 -15.78 13.86 -23.11
C HIS A 45 -14.38 13.41 -22.68
N ASP A 46 -13.44 13.37 -23.63
CA ASP A 46 -12.02 13.23 -23.31
C ASP A 46 -11.47 14.56 -22.69
N ARG A 47 -10.21 14.55 -22.29
CA ARG A 47 -9.56 15.75 -21.71
C ARG A 47 -9.49 16.95 -22.68
N ASN A 48 -9.63 16.71 -23.97
CA ASN A 48 -9.63 17.75 -25.00
C ASN A 48 -11.04 18.26 -25.33
N GLY A 49 -12.07 17.77 -24.61
CA GLY A 49 -13.46 18.16 -24.81
C GLY A 49 -14.15 17.47 -26.00
N ARG A 50 -13.59 16.37 -26.54
CA ARG A 50 -14.24 15.60 -27.61
C ARG A 50 -15.17 14.57 -26.98
N GLU A 51 -16.38 14.48 -27.49
CA GLU A 51 -17.35 13.48 -27.07
C GLU A 51 -16.82 12.05 -27.27
N ARG A 52 -16.94 11.20 -26.27
CA ARG A 52 -16.49 9.81 -26.26
C ARG A 52 -17.46 8.92 -25.48
N GLU A 53 -17.64 7.69 -25.93
CA GLU A 53 -18.29 6.64 -25.14
C GLU A 53 -17.45 6.35 -23.87
N CYS A 54 -18.12 6.30 -22.70
CA CYS A 54 -17.40 6.29 -21.41
C CYS A 54 -16.53 5.04 -21.24
N LEU A 55 -17.02 3.83 -21.57
CA LEU A 55 -16.22 2.61 -21.44
C LEU A 55 -15.04 2.60 -22.41
N GLU A 56 -15.24 3.13 -23.63
CA GLU A 56 -14.16 3.27 -24.61
C GLU A 56 -13.09 4.24 -24.10
N LEU A 57 -13.51 5.38 -23.52
CA LEU A 57 -12.62 6.36 -22.92
C LEU A 57 -11.79 5.73 -21.76
N LEU A 58 -12.46 5.04 -20.83
CA LEU A 58 -11.81 4.37 -19.72
C LEU A 58 -10.79 3.33 -20.19
N LYS A 59 -11.15 2.53 -21.20
CA LYS A 59 -10.28 1.49 -21.75
C LYS A 59 -9.07 2.07 -22.47
N ASN A 60 -9.28 2.96 -23.43
CA ASN A 60 -8.24 3.37 -24.38
C ASN A 60 -7.31 4.41 -23.79
N ASP A 61 -7.84 5.34 -22.98
CA ASP A 61 -7.06 6.44 -22.43
C ASP A 61 -6.45 6.09 -21.05
N TYR A 62 -7.12 5.22 -20.26
CA TYR A 62 -6.70 4.91 -18.89
C TYR A 62 -6.39 3.43 -18.66
N GLN A 63 -6.35 2.61 -19.71
CA GLN A 63 -5.98 1.19 -19.64
C GLN A 63 -6.89 0.36 -18.71
N ILE A 64 -8.14 0.78 -18.52
CA ILE A 64 -9.11 0.00 -17.75
C ILE A 64 -9.44 -1.26 -18.53
N SER A 65 -9.19 -2.42 -17.92
CA SER A 65 -9.39 -3.74 -18.53
C SER A 65 -10.47 -4.58 -17.86
N GLY A 66 -10.99 -4.11 -16.71
CA GLY A 66 -12.07 -4.77 -15.99
C GLY A 66 -13.14 -3.79 -15.53
N ILE A 67 -14.40 -4.21 -15.59
CA ILE A 67 -15.56 -3.45 -15.13
C ILE A 67 -16.26 -4.22 -14.03
N ARG A 68 -16.52 -3.54 -12.90
CA ARG A 68 -17.29 -4.05 -11.77
C ARG A 68 -18.69 -3.45 -11.80
N MET A 69 -19.69 -4.30 -11.66
CA MET A 69 -21.10 -3.95 -11.67
C MET A 69 -21.79 -4.54 -10.46
N ARG A 70 -22.44 -3.71 -9.66
CA ARG A 70 -23.29 -4.18 -8.58
C ARG A 70 -24.65 -4.66 -9.09
N VAL A 71 -25.25 -5.59 -8.38
CA VAL A 71 -26.62 -6.04 -8.61
C VAL A 71 -27.39 -6.09 -7.30
N TRP A 72 -28.60 -5.51 -7.32
CA TRP A 72 -29.57 -5.54 -6.23
C TRP A 72 -30.68 -6.55 -6.52
N VAL A 73 -31.45 -6.93 -5.49
CA VAL A 73 -32.50 -7.95 -5.61
C VAL A 73 -33.74 -7.39 -6.31
N ASN A 74 -34.40 -6.41 -5.71
CA ASN A 74 -35.57 -5.73 -6.28
C ASN A 74 -35.47 -4.21 -6.05
N PRO A 75 -34.58 -3.52 -6.78
CA PRO A 75 -34.38 -2.09 -6.60
C PRO A 75 -35.60 -1.27 -7.05
N ARG A 76 -35.88 -0.20 -6.34
CA ARG A 76 -36.88 0.77 -6.79
C ARG A 76 -36.39 1.47 -8.05
N GLY A 77 -37.22 1.51 -9.12
CA GLY A 77 -36.88 2.18 -10.37
C GLY A 77 -36.02 1.36 -11.34
N GLY A 78 -35.59 0.15 -10.95
CA GLY A 78 -34.86 -0.78 -11.83
C GLY A 78 -33.38 -0.50 -11.98
N ASP A 79 -32.83 0.57 -11.41
CA ASP A 79 -31.40 0.82 -11.41
C ASP A 79 -30.67 -0.30 -10.65
N CYS A 80 -29.59 -0.82 -11.24
CA CYS A 80 -28.79 -1.94 -10.69
C CYS A 80 -29.58 -3.27 -10.56
N ASP A 81 -30.65 -3.48 -11.31
CA ASP A 81 -31.27 -4.79 -11.41
C ASP A 81 -30.50 -5.73 -12.36
N LYS A 82 -30.93 -6.98 -12.47
CA LYS A 82 -30.29 -7.96 -13.35
C LYS A 82 -30.36 -7.62 -14.84
N ASN A 83 -31.35 -6.83 -15.28
CA ASN A 83 -31.49 -6.44 -16.69
C ASN A 83 -30.54 -5.30 -17.03
N GLU A 84 -30.38 -4.34 -16.12
CA GLU A 84 -29.39 -3.28 -16.24
C GLU A 84 -27.97 -3.84 -16.18
N LEU A 85 -27.69 -4.81 -15.29
CA LEU A 85 -26.45 -5.57 -15.28
C LEU A 85 -26.20 -6.24 -16.63
N LEU A 86 -27.19 -6.94 -17.19
CA LEU A 86 -27.05 -7.61 -18.50
C LEU A 86 -26.75 -6.61 -19.63
N ALA A 87 -27.43 -5.47 -19.65
CA ALA A 87 -27.20 -4.44 -20.66
C ALA A 87 -25.76 -3.91 -20.62
N MET A 88 -25.25 -3.61 -19.42
CA MET A 88 -23.85 -3.19 -19.24
C MET A 88 -22.87 -4.32 -19.55
N ALA A 89 -23.14 -5.54 -19.13
CA ALA A 89 -22.28 -6.70 -19.37
C ALA A 89 -22.10 -6.98 -20.88
N LYS A 90 -23.11 -6.72 -21.70
CA LYS A 90 -22.98 -6.77 -23.17
C LYS A 90 -22.04 -5.70 -23.72
N ARG A 91 -22.09 -4.48 -23.19
CA ARG A 91 -21.16 -3.39 -23.55
C ARG A 91 -19.73 -3.73 -23.15
N VAL A 92 -19.53 -4.22 -21.91
CA VAL A 92 -18.21 -4.65 -21.39
C VAL A 92 -17.61 -5.74 -22.28
N LYS A 93 -18.41 -6.76 -22.63
CA LYS A 93 -17.98 -7.82 -23.54
C LYS A 93 -17.63 -7.29 -24.94
N ALA A 94 -18.43 -6.37 -25.49
CA ALA A 94 -18.17 -5.76 -26.81
C ALA A 94 -16.85 -4.97 -26.82
N GLN A 95 -16.46 -4.37 -25.68
CA GLN A 95 -15.18 -3.71 -25.51
C GLN A 95 -14.03 -4.70 -25.23
N GLY A 96 -14.29 -6.00 -25.06
CA GLY A 96 -13.27 -6.99 -24.71
C GLY A 96 -12.66 -6.78 -23.33
N MET A 97 -13.42 -6.26 -22.37
CA MET A 97 -13.03 -6.09 -20.97
C MET A 97 -13.57 -7.24 -20.13
N ASP A 98 -12.92 -7.52 -18.99
CA ASP A 98 -13.40 -8.48 -18.01
C ASP A 98 -14.55 -7.92 -17.16
N LEU A 99 -15.45 -8.79 -16.74
CA LEU A 99 -16.59 -8.44 -15.90
C LEU A 99 -16.41 -8.98 -14.48
N MET A 100 -16.65 -8.13 -13.48
CA MET A 100 -16.90 -8.49 -12.09
C MET A 100 -18.35 -8.20 -11.74
N VAL A 101 -19.07 -9.19 -11.23
CA VAL A 101 -20.43 -9.02 -10.71
C VAL A 101 -20.37 -8.91 -9.19
N ASN A 102 -20.94 -7.84 -8.65
CA ASN A 102 -20.98 -7.58 -7.21
C ASN A 102 -22.41 -7.72 -6.66
N PHE A 103 -22.69 -8.80 -5.95
CA PHE A 103 -23.97 -9.02 -5.29
C PHE A 103 -24.04 -8.27 -3.96
N HIS A 104 -24.99 -7.34 -3.82
CA HIS A 104 -25.24 -6.68 -2.54
C HIS A 104 -26.20 -7.49 -1.63
N TYR A 105 -27.02 -8.37 -2.22
CA TYR A 105 -28.08 -9.12 -1.52
C TYR A 105 -29.02 -8.21 -0.73
N SER A 106 -29.35 -7.08 -1.31
CA SER A 106 -30.24 -6.05 -0.76
C SER A 106 -31.03 -5.42 -1.90
N ASP A 107 -32.11 -4.69 -1.62
CA ASP A 107 -32.85 -3.88 -2.60
C ASP A 107 -32.21 -2.50 -2.82
N THR A 108 -31.15 -2.19 -2.07
CA THR A 108 -30.41 -0.93 -2.10
C THR A 108 -28.96 -1.14 -1.63
N TRP A 109 -28.31 -0.09 -1.19
CA TRP A 109 -26.93 -0.14 -0.71
C TRP A 109 -26.76 -1.16 0.43
N ALA A 110 -25.69 -1.95 0.31
CA ALA A 110 -25.09 -2.73 1.39
C ALA A 110 -23.68 -2.19 1.62
N ASP A 111 -23.39 -1.75 2.86
CA ASP A 111 -22.13 -1.14 3.26
C ASP A 111 -21.85 -1.43 4.75
N PRO A 112 -20.71 -1.01 5.32
CA PRO A 112 -20.39 -1.32 6.72
C PRO A 112 -21.40 -0.82 7.77
N LYS A 113 -22.30 0.11 7.40
CA LYS A 113 -23.30 0.70 8.28
C LYS A 113 -24.71 0.12 8.05
N GLN A 114 -24.93 -0.54 6.92
CA GLN A 114 -26.23 -1.11 6.55
C GLN A 114 -26.10 -2.36 5.68
N GLN A 115 -26.77 -3.42 6.08
CA GLN A 115 -26.80 -4.71 5.40
C GLN A 115 -28.24 -5.24 5.42
N GLY A 116 -29.13 -4.48 4.74
CA GLY A 116 -30.58 -4.71 4.81
C GLY A 116 -31.04 -5.99 4.12
N ILE A 117 -32.02 -6.68 4.73
CA ILE A 117 -32.70 -7.81 4.11
C ILE A 117 -33.63 -7.27 2.99
N PRO A 118 -33.60 -7.84 1.77
CA PRO A 118 -34.57 -7.53 0.72
C PRO A 118 -36.02 -7.64 1.19
N ALA A 119 -36.88 -6.76 0.73
CA ALA A 119 -38.27 -6.76 1.14
C ALA A 119 -38.98 -8.11 0.92
N ALA A 120 -38.65 -8.77 -0.19
CA ALA A 120 -39.21 -10.09 -0.54
C ALA A 120 -38.76 -11.22 0.41
N TRP A 121 -37.66 -11.03 1.16
CA TRP A 121 -37.09 -12.05 2.06
C TRP A 121 -37.39 -11.76 3.53
N LYS A 122 -38.09 -10.66 3.84
CA LYS A 122 -38.46 -10.31 5.22
C LYS A 122 -39.33 -11.39 5.85
N GLY A 123 -39.02 -11.77 7.08
CA GLY A 123 -39.74 -12.80 7.81
C GLY A 123 -39.34 -14.24 7.48
N HIS A 124 -38.46 -14.46 6.50
CA HIS A 124 -37.96 -15.80 6.18
C HIS A 124 -37.01 -16.28 7.28
N SER A 125 -37.06 -17.60 7.54
CA SER A 125 -36.07 -18.28 8.37
C SER A 125 -34.69 -18.28 7.73
N PHE A 126 -33.64 -18.57 8.50
CA PHE A 126 -32.28 -18.70 7.96
C PHE A 126 -32.20 -19.65 6.75
N THR A 127 -32.87 -20.81 6.87
CA THR A 127 -32.87 -21.80 5.78
C THR A 127 -33.55 -21.28 4.51
N GLN A 128 -34.66 -20.58 4.65
CA GLN A 128 -35.35 -19.95 3.53
C GLN A 128 -34.51 -18.84 2.90
N MET A 129 -33.99 -17.91 3.71
CA MET A 129 -33.18 -16.80 3.23
C MET A 129 -31.89 -17.26 2.54
N LYS A 130 -31.28 -18.35 3.03
CA LYS A 130 -30.16 -19.00 2.36
C LYS A 130 -30.55 -19.57 0.98
N ARG A 131 -31.77 -20.06 0.84
CA ARG A 131 -32.33 -20.51 -0.46
C ARG A 131 -32.56 -19.32 -1.37
N ASP A 132 -33.22 -18.27 -0.87
CA ASP A 132 -33.52 -17.08 -1.65
C ASP A 132 -32.25 -16.43 -2.21
N LEU A 133 -31.20 -16.30 -1.38
CA LEU A 133 -29.88 -15.80 -1.78
C LEU A 133 -29.28 -16.67 -2.89
N ARG A 134 -29.34 -17.99 -2.73
CA ARG A 134 -28.85 -18.92 -3.74
C ARG A 134 -29.62 -18.80 -5.06
N GLU A 135 -30.95 -18.78 -5.00
CA GLU A 135 -31.83 -18.68 -6.17
C GLU A 135 -31.59 -17.36 -6.91
N HIS A 136 -31.47 -16.23 -6.20
CA HIS A 136 -31.13 -14.94 -6.79
C HIS A 136 -29.76 -14.98 -7.48
N THR A 137 -28.75 -15.56 -6.85
CA THR A 137 -27.41 -15.69 -7.44
C THR A 137 -27.46 -16.51 -8.73
N ILE A 138 -28.13 -17.66 -8.72
CA ILE A 138 -28.29 -18.54 -9.90
C ILE A 138 -29.07 -17.83 -11.00
N ASP A 139 -30.17 -17.15 -10.69
CA ASP A 139 -31.00 -16.44 -11.67
C ASP A 139 -30.19 -15.38 -12.43
N VAL A 140 -29.49 -14.50 -11.70
CA VAL A 140 -28.64 -13.46 -12.29
C VAL A 140 -27.52 -14.06 -13.16
N LEU A 141 -26.80 -15.04 -12.65
CA LEU A 141 -25.68 -15.64 -13.39
C LEU A 141 -26.14 -16.48 -14.58
N THR A 142 -27.27 -17.18 -14.46
CA THR A 142 -27.87 -17.91 -15.59
C THR A 142 -28.30 -16.97 -16.70
N LEU A 143 -28.85 -15.80 -16.39
CA LEU A 143 -29.17 -14.77 -17.37
C LEU A 143 -27.93 -14.34 -18.18
N LEU A 144 -26.80 -14.11 -17.51
CA LEU A 144 -25.52 -13.79 -18.15
C LEU A 144 -25.05 -14.97 -19.03
N LYS A 145 -25.11 -16.21 -18.51
CA LYS A 145 -24.70 -17.43 -19.24
C LYS A 145 -25.51 -17.64 -20.53
N GLN A 146 -26.82 -17.45 -20.45
CA GLN A 146 -27.71 -17.55 -21.63
C GLN A 146 -27.40 -16.52 -22.73
N ASN A 147 -26.77 -15.38 -22.34
CA ASN A 147 -26.31 -14.36 -23.28
C ASN A 147 -24.80 -14.51 -23.64
N GLY A 148 -24.21 -15.65 -23.32
CA GLY A 148 -22.82 -15.95 -23.64
C GLY A 148 -21.81 -15.07 -22.91
N ILE A 149 -22.13 -14.58 -21.71
CA ILE A 149 -21.27 -13.72 -20.88
C ILE A 149 -20.85 -14.51 -19.66
N THR A 150 -19.54 -14.64 -19.46
CA THR A 150 -18.93 -15.27 -18.29
C THR A 150 -18.23 -14.19 -17.45
N PRO A 151 -18.69 -13.90 -16.23
CA PRO A 151 -17.97 -13.00 -15.35
C PRO A 151 -16.65 -13.68 -14.91
N ARG A 152 -15.56 -12.94 -14.97
CA ARG A 152 -14.27 -13.45 -14.47
C ARG A 152 -14.27 -13.55 -12.95
N TRP A 153 -14.89 -12.58 -12.28
CA TRP A 153 -15.03 -12.53 -10.84
C TRP A 153 -16.48 -12.35 -10.44
N VAL A 154 -16.84 -12.97 -9.30
CA VAL A 154 -18.15 -12.77 -8.68
C VAL A 154 -17.94 -12.47 -7.19
N GLN A 155 -18.30 -11.27 -6.79
CA GLN A 155 -18.22 -10.82 -5.42
C GLN A 155 -19.53 -11.15 -4.69
N VAL A 156 -19.44 -11.86 -3.56
CA VAL A 156 -20.58 -12.36 -2.79
C VAL A 156 -20.74 -11.55 -1.49
N GLY A 157 -21.62 -10.58 -1.53
CA GLY A 157 -21.77 -9.54 -0.51
C GLY A 157 -20.86 -8.33 -0.76
N ASN A 158 -21.23 -7.16 -0.27
CA ASN A 158 -20.48 -5.91 -0.36
C ASN A 158 -20.10 -5.42 1.02
N GLU A 159 -18.78 -5.20 1.26
CA GLU A 159 -18.23 -4.66 2.52
C GLU A 159 -18.79 -5.35 3.78
N THR A 160 -18.72 -6.67 3.81
CA THR A 160 -19.35 -7.52 4.81
C THR A 160 -18.55 -7.64 6.11
N ALA A 161 -17.76 -6.62 6.48
CA ALA A 161 -16.96 -6.66 7.71
C ALA A 161 -17.81 -6.97 8.96
N ASN A 162 -19.01 -6.43 9.05
CA ASN A 162 -19.95 -6.68 10.13
C ASN A 162 -21.01 -7.76 9.81
N GLY A 163 -20.76 -8.57 8.75
CA GLY A 163 -21.70 -9.58 8.25
C GLY A 163 -22.62 -9.01 7.15
N MET A 164 -23.71 -9.72 6.82
CA MET A 164 -24.67 -9.37 5.79
C MET A 164 -26.09 -9.76 6.19
N LEU A 165 -27.14 -9.22 5.52
CA LEU A 165 -28.55 -9.58 5.76
C LEU A 165 -28.93 -9.43 7.24
N TRP A 166 -28.73 -8.23 7.78
CA TRP A 166 -28.99 -7.98 9.22
C TRP A 166 -30.47 -8.00 9.58
N PRO A 167 -30.80 -8.48 10.81
CA PRO A 167 -29.88 -8.93 11.87
C PRO A 167 -29.42 -10.37 11.75
N MET A 168 -29.95 -11.15 10.79
CA MET A 168 -29.76 -12.60 10.73
C MET A 168 -28.30 -13.02 10.50
N GLY A 169 -27.57 -12.35 9.63
CA GLY A 169 -26.17 -12.60 9.34
C GLY A 169 -25.21 -11.57 9.95
N HIS A 170 -25.59 -10.90 11.06
CA HIS A 170 -24.68 -10.01 11.77
C HIS A 170 -23.57 -10.85 12.44
N ILE A 171 -22.32 -10.61 12.10
CA ILE A 171 -21.20 -11.51 12.44
C ILE A 171 -21.01 -11.71 13.94
N GLU A 172 -21.11 -10.65 14.76
CA GLU A 172 -20.96 -10.77 16.22
C GLU A 172 -22.08 -11.59 16.87
N LYS A 173 -23.32 -11.46 16.36
CA LYS A 173 -24.50 -12.10 16.93
C LYS A 173 -24.74 -13.49 16.38
N ASN A 174 -24.52 -13.65 15.07
CA ASN A 174 -24.88 -14.83 14.31
C ASN A 174 -23.76 -15.27 13.34
N PRO A 175 -22.52 -15.55 13.82
CA PRO A 175 -21.38 -15.84 12.97
C PRO A 175 -21.58 -17.07 12.08
N LYS A 176 -22.32 -18.08 12.56
CA LYS A 176 -22.63 -19.29 11.76
C LYS A 176 -23.54 -18.98 10.59
N GLN A 177 -24.54 -18.11 10.79
CA GLN A 177 -25.44 -17.70 9.73
C GLN A 177 -24.71 -16.87 8.67
N TYR A 178 -23.87 -15.94 9.09
CA TYR A 178 -23.05 -15.15 8.18
C TYR A 178 -22.17 -16.06 7.29
N ALA A 179 -21.38 -16.93 7.90
CA ALA A 179 -20.55 -17.90 7.16
C ALA A 179 -21.40 -18.81 6.25
N GLY A 180 -22.60 -19.19 6.72
CA GLY A 180 -23.54 -19.99 5.94
C GLY A 180 -24.12 -19.27 4.71
N PHE A 181 -24.30 -17.95 4.76
CA PHE A 181 -24.68 -17.15 3.59
C PHE A 181 -23.52 -17.04 2.59
N ILE A 182 -22.30 -16.76 3.06
CA ILE A 182 -21.11 -16.72 2.20
C ILE A 182 -20.90 -18.07 1.49
N GLY A 183 -20.99 -19.20 2.24
CA GLY A 183 -20.86 -20.53 1.65
C GLY A 183 -21.94 -20.87 0.63
N ALA A 184 -23.21 -20.46 0.88
CA ALA A 184 -24.31 -20.70 -0.05
C ALA A 184 -24.16 -19.87 -1.35
N ALA A 185 -23.69 -18.63 -1.23
CA ALA A 185 -23.39 -17.79 -2.38
C ALA A 185 -22.23 -18.36 -3.21
N TYR A 186 -21.14 -18.80 -2.55
CA TYR A 186 -20.03 -19.48 -3.20
C TYR A 186 -20.49 -20.68 -4.02
N ASP A 187 -21.25 -21.59 -3.39
CA ASP A 187 -21.74 -22.81 -4.04
C ASP A 187 -22.66 -22.48 -5.23
N ALA A 188 -23.50 -21.44 -5.13
CA ALA A 188 -24.35 -20.97 -6.21
C ALA A 188 -23.56 -20.44 -7.41
N VAL A 189 -22.50 -19.69 -7.16
CA VAL A 189 -21.59 -19.20 -8.24
C VAL A 189 -20.94 -20.39 -8.93
N LYS A 190 -20.36 -21.32 -8.16
CA LYS A 190 -19.65 -22.49 -8.72
C LYS A 190 -20.56 -23.45 -9.47
N GLU A 191 -21.86 -23.49 -9.16
CA GLU A 191 -22.83 -24.27 -9.91
C GLU A 191 -23.06 -23.72 -11.31
N VAL A 192 -23.10 -22.40 -11.49
CA VAL A 192 -23.33 -21.77 -12.78
C VAL A 192 -22.03 -21.58 -13.55
N PHE A 193 -20.98 -21.09 -12.89
CA PHE A 193 -19.66 -20.77 -13.45
C PHE A 193 -18.55 -21.35 -12.56
N PRO A 194 -18.18 -22.62 -12.72
CA PRO A 194 -17.12 -23.26 -11.92
C PRO A 194 -15.77 -22.54 -11.98
N GLU A 195 -15.46 -21.90 -13.11
CA GLU A 195 -14.20 -21.21 -13.39
C GLU A 195 -14.14 -19.79 -12.84
N SER A 196 -15.28 -19.16 -12.54
CA SER A 196 -15.31 -17.79 -12.01
C SER A 196 -14.71 -17.74 -10.59
N THR A 197 -13.84 -16.76 -10.35
CA THR A 197 -13.25 -16.52 -9.03
C THR A 197 -14.26 -15.86 -8.10
N VAL A 198 -14.54 -16.48 -6.96
CA VAL A 198 -15.47 -15.95 -5.94
C VAL A 198 -14.73 -15.09 -4.93
N ILE A 199 -15.18 -13.83 -4.79
CA ILE A 199 -14.57 -12.83 -3.92
C ILE A 199 -15.42 -12.61 -2.67
N ILE A 200 -14.80 -12.72 -1.48
CA ILE A 200 -15.34 -12.16 -0.23
C ILE A 200 -14.82 -10.73 -0.08
N HIS A 201 -15.67 -9.75 0.22
CA HIS A 201 -15.30 -8.34 0.25
C HIS A 201 -15.46 -7.71 1.62
N LEU A 202 -14.38 -7.11 2.11
CA LEU A 202 -14.34 -6.35 3.37
C LEU A 202 -13.83 -4.92 3.13
N ASP A 203 -14.32 -3.98 3.95
CA ASP A 203 -13.85 -2.59 3.98
C ASP A 203 -12.53 -2.44 4.74
N ARG A 204 -11.98 -1.21 4.79
CA ARG A 204 -10.78 -0.86 5.59
C ARG A 204 -9.58 -1.79 5.34
N GLY A 205 -9.14 -1.91 4.07
CA GLY A 205 -8.04 -2.78 3.65
C GLY A 205 -6.72 -2.60 4.42
N HIS A 206 -6.50 -1.44 5.04
CA HIS A 206 -5.35 -1.14 5.90
C HIS A 206 -5.43 -1.78 7.30
N LYS A 207 -6.59 -2.33 7.71
CA LYS A 207 -6.81 -2.78 9.08
C LYS A 207 -6.73 -4.30 9.22
N GLN A 208 -5.51 -4.83 9.29
CA GLN A 208 -5.24 -6.27 9.35
C GLN A 208 -6.09 -7.02 10.38
N SER A 209 -6.24 -6.47 11.59
CA SER A 209 -7.01 -7.12 12.66
C SER A 209 -8.48 -7.36 12.32
N LEU A 210 -9.08 -6.52 11.45
CA LEU A 210 -10.44 -6.71 10.95
C LEU A 210 -10.52 -7.96 10.06
N TYR A 211 -9.53 -8.14 9.19
CA TYR A 211 -9.45 -9.29 8.27
C TYR A 211 -9.22 -10.58 9.06
N ASP A 212 -8.34 -10.56 10.04
CA ASP A 212 -8.13 -11.70 10.93
C ASP A 212 -9.42 -12.13 11.63
N TRP A 213 -10.07 -11.17 12.26
CA TRP A 213 -11.29 -11.45 13.02
C TRP A 213 -12.43 -11.97 12.11
N ASN A 214 -12.70 -11.32 10.98
CA ASN A 214 -13.80 -11.71 10.10
C ASN A 214 -13.53 -13.03 9.38
N LEU A 215 -12.40 -13.15 8.68
CA LEU A 215 -12.09 -14.31 7.84
C LEU A 215 -11.85 -15.58 8.66
N ASP A 216 -11.26 -15.48 9.86
CA ASP A 216 -11.12 -16.61 10.77
C ASP A 216 -12.49 -17.12 11.23
N ILE A 217 -13.46 -16.25 11.47
CA ILE A 217 -14.84 -16.62 11.79
C ILE A 217 -15.50 -17.31 10.58
N VAL A 218 -15.41 -16.71 9.39
CA VAL A 218 -16.00 -17.30 8.18
C VAL A 218 -15.42 -18.68 7.91
N LYS A 219 -14.10 -18.83 7.97
CA LYS A 219 -13.41 -20.11 7.80
C LYS A 219 -13.81 -21.15 8.86
N LYS A 220 -13.86 -20.74 10.13
CA LYS A 220 -14.26 -21.60 11.25
C LYS A 220 -15.64 -22.22 11.06
N TYR A 221 -16.58 -21.50 10.47
CA TYR A 221 -17.95 -21.95 10.29
C TYR A 221 -18.27 -22.41 8.86
N GLY A 222 -17.22 -22.69 8.04
CA GLY A 222 -17.34 -23.35 6.75
C GLY A 222 -17.73 -22.44 5.58
N GLY A 223 -17.60 -21.14 5.73
CA GLY A 223 -17.69 -20.21 4.60
C GLY A 223 -16.52 -20.42 3.64
N LYS A 224 -16.72 -20.11 2.34
CA LYS A 224 -15.76 -20.37 1.27
C LYS A 224 -15.57 -19.14 0.40
N TRP A 225 -14.37 -18.94 -0.11
CA TRP A 225 -13.99 -17.93 -1.09
C TRP A 225 -12.74 -18.38 -1.86
N ASP A 226 -12.49 -17.78 -3.03
CA ASP A 226 -11.28 -18.02 -3.82
C ASP A 226 -10.30 -16.83 -3.70
N MET A 227 -10.81 -15.62 -3.45
CA MET A 227 -10.04 -14.38 -3.40
C MET A 227 -10.62 -13.42 -2.36
N ILE A 228 -9.78 -12.58 -1.78
CA ILE A 228 -10.19 -11.54 -0.83
C ILE A 228 -10.26 -10.21 -1.57
N GLY A 229 -11.41 -9.52 -1.48
CA GLY A 229 -11.60 -8.14 -1.92
C GLY A 229 -11.42 -7.16 -0.77
N MET A 230 -10.74 -6.04 -1.04
CA MET A 230 -10.49 -4.97 -0.07
C MET A 230 -10.98 -3.63 -0.60
N SER A 231 -11.68 -2.83 0.21
CA SER A 231 -11.84 -1.39 -0.04
C SER A 231 -10.66 -0.64 0.57
N LEU A 232 -10.05 0.26 -0.21
CA LEU A 232 -8.96 1.12 0.22
C LEU A 232 -9.29 2.58 -0.07
N TYR A 233 -9.79 3.29 0.93
CA TYR A 233 -10.12 4.71 0.83
C TYR A 233 -9.34 5.51 1.88
N PRO A 234 -8.20 6.12 1.53
CA PRO A 234 -7.49 7.02 2.45
C PRO A 234 -8.38 8.15 2.98
N TYR A 235 -9.30 8.63 2.16
CA TYR A 235 -10.27 9.66 2.54
C TYR A 235 -11.13 9.25 3.77
N TRP A 236 -11.80 8.08 3.70
CA TRP A 236 -12.67 7.63 4.78
C TRP A 236 -11.88 7.24 6.03
N ALA A 237 -10.72 6.58 5.86
CA ALA A 237 -9.85 6.22 6.97
C ALA A 237 -9.41 7.46 7.77
N ARG A 238 -9.00 8.54 7.08
CA ARG A 238 -8.61 9.80 7.72
C ARG A 238 -9.78 10.60 8.30
N LYS A 239 -10.98 10.43 7.76
CA LYS A 239 -12.18 11.06 8.35
C LYS A 239 -12.52 10.45 9.71
N ASP A 240 -12.36 9.13 9.85
CA ASP A 240 -12.60 8.42 11.11
C ASP A 240 -11.39 8.55 12.06
N HIS A 241 -10.16 8.66 11.52
CA HIS A 241 -8.89 8.73 12.22
C HIS A 241 -8.00 9.83 11.61
N PRO A 242 -8.21 11.11 12.00
CA PRO A 242 -7.50 12.26 11.42
C PRO A 242 -5.97 12.25 11.67
N GLU A 243 -5.52 11.47 12.64
CA GLU A 243 -4.10 11.27 12.97
C GLU A 243 -3.35 10.42 11.93
N LEU A 244 -4.06 9.62 11.13
CA LEU A 244 -3.44 8.80 10.09
C LEU A 244 -3.11 9.64 8.85
N ASP A 245 -1.97 9.40 8.26
CA ASP A 245 -1.64 9.93 6.94
C ASP A 245 -2.02 8.94 5.82
N ALA A 246 -2.24 9.46 4.62
CA ALA A 246 -2.66 8.65 3.48
C ALA A 246 -1.58 7.64 3.05
N ASP A 247 -0.32 7.98 3.20
CA ASP A 247 0.80 7.13 2.79
C ASP A 247 0.95 5.92 3.71
N SER A 248 0.76 6.10 5.02
CA SER A 248 0.71 4.99 5.99
C SER A 248 -0.48 4.06 5.71
N ILE A 249 -1.67 4.60 5.42
CA ILE A 249 -2.86 3.80 5.09
C ILE A 249 -2.62 2.93 3.86
N ILE A 250 -1.97 3.45 2.82
CA ILE A 250 -1.63 2.68 1.61
C ILE A 250 -0.61 1.60 1.95
N THR A 251 0.44 1.93 2.68
CA THR A 251 1.47 0.97 3.13
C THR A 251 0.87 -0.18 3.92
N ASP A 252 0.03 0.14 4.91
CA ASP A 252 -0.62 -0.87 5.76
C ASP A 252 -1.52 -1.80 4.94
N CYS A 253 -2.20 -1.27 3.90
CA CYS A 253 -2.99 -2.10 3.00
C CYS A 253 -2.10 -3.06 2.19
N MET A 254 -0.97 -2.62 1.64
CA MET A 254 -0.04 -3.49 0.92
C MET A 254 0.52 -4.58 1.83
N CYS A 255 0.82 -4.26 3.08
CA CYS A 255 1.23 -5.23 4.09
C CYS A 255 0.12 -6.23 4.40
N ASN A 256 -1.12 -5.75 4.56
CA ASN A 256 -2.26 -6.61 4.82
C ASN A 256 -2.57 -7.55 3.63
N ILE A 257 -2.36 -7.12 2.40
CA ILE A 257 -2.47 -7.98 1.20
C ILE A 257 -1.49 -9.15 1.30
N ARG A 258 -0.21 -8.91 1.57
CA ARG A 258 0.80 -9.98 1.75
C ARG A 258 0.42 -10.91 2.90
N TYR A 259 0.03 -10.32 4.03
CA TYR A 259 -0.37 -11.08 5.21
C TYR A 259 -1.55 -11.99 4.94
N CYS A 260 -2.64 -11.46 4.38
CA CYS A 260 -3.85 -12.21 4.07
C CYS A 260 -3.58 -13.32 3.06
N SER A 261 -2.82 -13.03 2.00
CA SER A 261 -2.48 -14.03 1.01
C SER A 261 -1.69 -15.20 1.62
N LYS A 262 -0.68 -14.90 2.43
CA LYS A 262 0.10 -15.92 3.14
C LYS A 262 -0.74 -16.72 4.13
N LYS A 263 -1.60 -16.07 4.91
CA LYS A 263 -2.41 -16.72 5.96
C LYS A 263 -3.52 -17.58 5.38
N TYR A 264 -4.21 -17.09 4.37
CA TYR A 264 -5.41 -17.76 3.82
C TYR A 264 -5.12 -18.56 2.55
N GLY A 265 -3.92 -18.41 1.95
CA GLY A 265 -3.50 -19.18 0.77
C GLY A 265 -4.24 -18.79 -0.50
N CYS A 266 -4.66 -17.53 -0.65
CA CYS A 266 -5.39 -17.02 -1.80
C CYS A 266 -4.89 -15.63 -2.21
N ASP A 267 -5.21 -15.23 -3.45
CA ASP A 267 -4.91 -13.89 -3.92
C ASP A 267 -5.87 -12.84 -3.34
N VAL A 268 -5.47 -11.58 -3.48
CA VAL A 268 -6.21 -10.43 -2.98
C VAL A 268 -6.43 -9.44 -4.13
N MET A 269 -7.46 -8.62 -4.04
CA MET A 269 -7.75 -7.55 -4.98
C MET A 269 -8.26 -6.30 -4.26
N ILE A 270 -7.77 -5.13 -4.62
CA ILE A 270 -8.38 -3.87 -4.19
C ILE A 270 -9.59 -3.64 -5.12
N VAL A 271 -10.78 -3.95 -4.61
CA VAL A 271 -12.02 -3.90 -5.41
C VAL A 271 -12.71 -2.54 -5.36
N GLU A 272 -12.28 -1.65 -4.44
CA GLU A 272 -12.76 -0.27 -4.36
C GLU A 272 -11.67 0.67 -3.87
N THR A 273 -11.53 1.81 -4.57
CA THR A 273 -10.81 3.01 -4.12
C THR A 273 -11.45 4.25 -4.75
N GLY A 274 -11.11 5.43 -4.26
CA GLY A 274 -11.61 6.69 -4.80
C GLY A 274 -11.01 7.89 -4.08
N PHE A 275 -10.94 9.04 -4.77
CA PHE A 275 -10.30 10.26 -4.30
C PHE A 275 -11.19 11.46 -4.52
N GLU A 276 -11.01 12.49 -3.70
CA GLU A 276 -11.87 13.67 -3.71
C GLU A 276 -11.70 14.50 -4.98
N VAL A 277 -12.83 14.82 -5.62
CA VAL A 277 -12.89 15.77 -6.74
C VAL A 277 -13.47 17.07 -6.23
N ASP A 278 -12.64 18.12 -6.29
CA ASP A 278 -13.04 19.48 -5.99
C ASP A 278 -12.40 20.43 -7.01
N GLU A 279 -13.21 21.02 -7.89
CA GLU A 279 -12.72 21.90 -8.95
C GLU A 279 -12.21 23.26 -8.42
N GLN A 280 -12.58 23.63 -7.18
CA GLN A 280 -12.07 24.81 -6.50
C GLN A 280 -10.71 24.56 -5.84
N HIS A 281 -10.38 23.28 -5.57
CA HIS A 281 -9.16 22.82 -4.93
C HIS A 281 -8.44 21.77 -5.81
N PRO A 282 -7.85 22.20 -6.95
CA PRO A 282 -7.20 21.27 -7.89
C PRO A 282 -6.05 20.47 -7.29
N GLU A 283 -5.44 20.96 -6.19
CA GLU A 283 -4.42 20.24 -5.44
C GLU A 283 -4.92 18.92 -4.85
N LEU A 284 -6.22 18.78 -4.54
CA LEU A 284 -6.81 17.52 -4.07
C LEU A 284 -6.83 16.47 -5.17
N MET A 285 -7.12 16.89 -6.42
CA MET A 285 -7.11 15.99 -7.57
C MET A 285 -5.68 15.55 -7.93
N GLU A 286 -4.71 16.42 -7.77
CA GLU A 286 -3.30 16.09 -7.96
C GLU A 286 -2.80 15.13 -6.87
N GLU A 287 -3.20 15.33 -5.61
CA GLU A 287 -2.94 14.40 -4.53
C GLU A 287 -3.61 13.04 -4.77
N GLY A 288 -4.87 13.03 -5.25
CA GLY A 288 -5.59 11.81 -5.65
C GLY A 288 -4.85 11.06 -6.77
N ARG A 289 -4.32 11.79 -7.77
CA ARG A 289 -3.47 11.23 -8.84
C ARG A 289 -2.24 10.55 -8.25
N ARG A 290 -1.50 11.23 -7.37
CA ARG A 290 -0.30 10.72 -6.71
C ARG A 290 -0.61 9.43 -5.92
N GLN A 291 -1.70 9.44 -5.14
CA GLN A 291 -2.11 8.29 -4.34
C GLN A 291 -2.54 7.10 -5.23
N LEU A 292 -3.32 7.34 -6.27
CA LEU A 292 -3.74 6.28 -7.21
C LEU A 292 -2.53 5.68 -7.95
N THR A 293 -1.60 6.50 -8.43
CA THR A 293 -0.34 6.06 -9.02
C THR A 293 0.41 5.14 -8.06
N ARG A 294 0.50 5.54 -6.78
CA ARG A 294 1.16 4.77 -5.74
C ARG A 294 0.44 3.44 -5.50
N ILE A 295 -0.88 3.45 -5.32
CA ILE A 295 -1.68 2.24 -5.08
C ILE A 295 -1.50 1.25 -6.23
N VAL A 296 -1.67 1.68 -7.49
CA VAL A 296 -1.55 0.81 -8.66
C VAL A 296 -0.15 0.21 -8.77
N ARG A 297 0.88 1.02 -8.58
CA ARG A 297 2.27 0.57 -8.61
C ARG A 297 2.56 -0.43 -7.49
N GLU A 298 2.26 -0.08 -6.25
CA GLU A 298 2.60 -0.91 -5.09
C GLU A 298 1.77 -2.19 -5.02
N ALA A 299 0.52 -2.16 -5.47
CA ALA A 299 -0.27 -3.37 -5.66
C ALA A 299 0.41 -4.37 -6.62
N GLN A 300 1.14 -3.88 -7.63
CA GLN A 300 1.89 -4.74 -8.55
C GLN A 300 3.25 -5.17 -8.00
N THR A 301 3.96 -4.29 -7.29
CA THR A 301 5.38 -4.50 -6.95
C THR A 301 5.62 -4.90 -5.51
N GLU A 302 4.72 -4.53 -4.58
CA GLU A 302 4.94 -4.66 -3.13
C GLU A 302 4.13 -5.78 -2.47
N THR A 303 3.38 -6.54 -3.27
CA THR A 303 2.47 -7.58 -2.76
C THR A 303 2.91 -9.00 -3.12
N ASP A 304 4.18 -9.17 -3.50
CA ASP A 304 4.78 -10.45 -3.94
C ASP A 304 3.98 -11.14 -5.07
N GLY A 305 3.30 -10.31 -5.90
CA GLY A 305 2.44 -10.77 -6.99
C GLY A 305 1.07 -11.28 -6.56
N HIS A 306 0.69 -11.10 -5.30
CA HIS A 306 -0.59 -11.57 -4.75
C HIS A 306 -1.74 -10.59 -4.90
N CYS A 307 -1.49 -9.32 -5.22
CA CYS A 307 -2.57 -8.41 -5.62
C CYS A 307 -2.89 -8.58 -7.10
N ARG A 308 -4.16 -8.87 -7.42
CA ARG A 308 -4.60 -9.14 -8.80
C ARG A 308 -5.19 -7.93 -9.50
N GLY A 309 -5.35 -6.81 -8.83
CA GLY A 309 -5.85 -5.59 -9.47
C GLY A 309 -6.32 -4.51 -8.51
N VAL A 310 -6.64 -3.36 -9.10
CA VAL A 310 -7.19 -2.20 -8.43
C VAL A 310 -8.39 -1.68 -9.21
N PHE A 311 -9.54 -1.57 -8.56
CA PHE A 311 -10.76 -1.00 -9.11
C PHE A 311 -11.05 0.35 -8.49
N TYR A 312 -11.31 1.36 -9.33
CA TYR A 312 -11.81 2.66 -8.91
C TYR A 312 -13.34 2.62 -8.83
N TRP A 313 -13.90 3.04 -7.70
CA TRP A 313 -15.34 3.02 -7.53
C TRP A 313 -15.99 4.26 -8.15
N GLU A 314 -16.85 4.05 -9.17
CA GLU A 314 -17.62 5.07 -9.87
C GLU A 314 -16.80 6.29 -10.34
N PRO A 315 -15.70 6.09 -11.09
CA PRO A 315 -14.85 7.21 -11.51
C PRO A 315 -15.62 8.25 -12.33
N GLN A 316 -16.61 7.84 -13.12
CA GLN A 316 -17.42 8.70 -13.99
C GLN A 316 -18.48 9.54 -13.24
N CYS A 317 -18.60 9.39 -11.92
CA CYS A 317 -19.48 10.23 -11.11
C CYS A 317 -19.05 11.69 -11.20
N LEU A 318 -20.05 12.56 -11.43
CA LEU A 318 -19.85 14.00 -11.49
C LEU A 318 -19.91 14.62 -10.08
N PRO A 319 -19.25 15.78 -9.84
CA PRO A 319 -19.40 16.56 -8.63
C PRO A 319 -20.88 16.84 -8.30
N GLY A 320 -21.24 16.70 -7.02
CA GLY A 320 -22.64 16.80 -6.56
C GLY A 320 -23.41 15.48 -6.53
N GLY A 321 -22.96 14.44 -7.26
CA GLY A 321 -23.47 13.07 -7.13
C GLY A 321 -22.69 12.27 -6.10
N TYR A 322 -21.41 12.04 -6.33
CA TYR A 322 -20.51 11.39 -5.41
C TYR A 322 -19.14 12.06 -5.45
N LYS A 323 -18.64 12.45 -4.30
CA LYS A 323 -17.45 13.31 -4.24
C LYS A 323 -16.10 12.61 -4.46
N LEU A 324 -16.04 11.29 -4.36
CA LEU A 324 -14.83 10.50 -4.61
C LEU A 324 -14.82 9.91 -6.02
N GLY A 325 -15.44 10.60 -6.99
CA GLY A 325 -15.32 10.29 -8.40
C GLY A 325 -13.95 10.64 -8.97
N ALA A 326 -13.85 10.71 -10.30
CA ALA A 326 -12.64 11.13 -11.01
C ALA A 326 -12.93 11.98 -12.25
N PHE A 327 -14.19 12.41 -12.44
CA PHE A 327 -14.62 13.28 -13.53
C PHE A 327 -15.09 14.63 -12.98
N ASN A 328 -14.88 15.69 -13.77
CA ASN A 328 -15.29 17.05 -13.45
C ASN A 328 -16.76 17.32 -13.81
N SER A 329 -17.25 18.51 -13.53
CA SER A 329 -18.63 18.95 -13.84
C SER A 329 -18.98 18.95 -15.34
N LYS A 330 -17.97 18.90 -16.22
CA LYS A 330 -18.13 18.79 -17.69
C LYS A 330 -18.08 17.35 -18.19
N ALA A 331 -18.17 16.37 -17.30
CA ALA A 331 -18.04 14.94 -17.59
C ALA A 331 -16.72 14.60 -18.33
N GLN A 332 -15.62 15.25 -17.93
CA GLN A 332 -14.26 14.99 -18.41
C GLN A 332 -13.43 14.37 -17.29
N PRO A 333 -12.53 13.43 -17.61
CA PRO A 333 -11.59 12.88 -16.62
C PRO A 333 -10.69 13.97 -16.02
N THR A 334 -10.51 13.95 -14.71
CA THR A 334 -9.56 14.82 -14.00
C THR A 334 -8.15 14.23 -14.00
N ALA A 335 -7.20 14.93 -13.37
CA ALA A 335 -5.84 14.44 -13.18
C ALA A 335 -5.79 13.09 -12.46
N ILE A 336 -6.76 12.78 -11.59
CA ILE A 336 -6.80 11.51 -10.83
C ILE A 336 -6.68 10.29 -11.74
N MET A 337 -7.38 10.28 -12.89
CA MET A 337 -7.37 9.14 -13.81
C MET A 337 -5.99 8.84 -14.41
N GLU A 338 -5.09 9.83 -14.49
CA GLU A 338 -3.71 9.64 -14.92
C GLU A 338 -2.96 8.66 -14.02
N GLY A 339 -3.39 8.50 -12.76
CA GLY A 339 -2.81 7.53 -11.83
C GLY A 339 -2.85 6.08 -12.32
N PHE A 340 -3.73 5.74 -13.26
CA PHE A 340 -3.74 4.43 -13.90
C PHE A 340 -2.70 4.27 -15.01
N VAL A 341 -2.30 5.35 -15.68
CA VAL A 341 -1.41 5.32 -16.85
C VAL A 341 -0.02 5.86 -16.57
N GLU A 342 0.17 6.57 -15.47
CA GLU A 342 1.50 6.94 -15.04
C GLU A 342 2.35 5.69 -14.88
N THR A 343 3.22 5.51 -15.86
CA THR A 343 4.23 4.47 -15.78
C THR A 343 5.08 4.76 -14.56
N GLN A 344 5.31 3.71 -13.77
CA GLN A 344 6.31 3.64 -12.72
C GLN A 344 7.46 4.59 -13.05
N THR A 345 8.01 5.24 -12.03
CA THR A 345 9.32 5.89 -12.16
C THR A 345 10.25 4.87 -12.82
N LYS A 346 10.49 5.01 -14.13
CA LYS A 346 11.28 4.08 -14.97
C LYS A 346 12.68 3.78 -14.41
N ASN A 347 12.99 4.40 -13.30
CA ASN A 347 14.30 4.54 -12.72
C ASN A 347 14.44 3.96 -11.30
N VAL A 348 13.47 3.20 -10.79
CA VAL A 348 13.53 2.52 -9.48
C VAL A 348 13.64 1.01 -9.69
N LYS A 349 14.61 0.38 -9.01
CA LYS A 349 14.80 -1.08 -9.05
C LYS A 349 14.95 -1.63 -7.64
N PRO A 350 14.29 -2.75 -7.31
CA PRO A 350 14.56 -3.47 -6.07
C PRO A 350 16.03 -3.88 -6.01
N LEU A 351 16.62 -3.75 -4.84
CA LEU A 351 18.03 -4.14 -4.61
C LEU A 351 18.17 -4.71 -3.19
N TRP A 352 18.58 -5.97 -3.13
CA TRP A 352 18.92 -6.65 -1.88
C TRP A 352 20.40 -6.51 -1.59
N ILE A 353 20.75 -6.13 -0.36
CA ILE A 353 22.15 -6.04 0.08
C ILE A 353 22.34 -6.99 1.27
N MET A 354 23.44 -7.74 1.27
CA MET A 354 23.75 -8.69 2.34
C MET A 354 24.62 -8.05 3.42
N ASN A 355 24.32 -8.35 4.68
CA ASN A 355 25.17 -8.09 5.83
C ASN A 355 25.34 -9.40 6.62
N GLY A 356 26.33 -10.20 6.25
CA GLY A 356 26.43 -11.58 6.70
C GLY A 356 25.26 -12.41 6.18
N ASP A 357 24.49 -12.99 7.09
CA ASP A 357 23.26 -13.74 6.83
C ASP A 357 22.00 -12.87 6.78
N ARG A 358 22.12 -11.60 7.15
CA ARG A 358 21.00 -10.64 7.12
C ARG A 358 20.77 -10.10 5.71
N GLN A 359 19.54 -10.17 5.22
CA GLN A 359 19.13 -9.64 3.92
C GLN A 359 18.46 -8.27 4.11
N ILE A 360 18.96 -7.25 3.45
CA ILE A 360 18.46 -5.89 3.52
C ILE A 360 17.75 -5.57 2.21
N TYR A 361 16.42 -5.46 2.27
CA TYR A 361 15.61 -5.02 1.14
C TYR A 361 15.70 -3.51 0.97
N GLY A 362 15.76 -3.05 -0.27
CA GLY A 362 15.67 -1.64 -0.60
C GLY A 362 15.37 -1.40 -2.07
N GLU A 363 15.28 -0.13 -2.42
CA GLU A 363 15.07 0.33 -3.78
C GLU A 363 16.15 1.31 -4.19
N LEU A 364 16.72 1.09 -5.36
CA LEU A 364 17.69 1.99 -5.99
C LEU A 364 16.98 2.85 -7.04
N PHE A 365 16.84 4.13 -6.76
CA PHE A 365 16.42 5.15 -7.72
C PHE A 365 17.63 5.65 -8.51
N THR A 366 17.50 5.74 -9.83
CA THR A 366 18.53 6.29 -10.74
C THR A 366 17.93 7.45 -11.54
N PRO A 367 18.39 8.69 -11.35
CA PRO A 367 17.80 9.84 -12.04
C PRO A 367 18.06 9.78 -13.55
N SER A 368 17.10 10.24 -14.36
CA SER A 368 17.20 10.27 -15.83
C SER A 368 18.30 11.21 -16.33
N ASN A 369 18.64 12.21 -15.54
CA ASN A 369 19.69 13.20 -15.78
C ASN A 369 20.97 12.92 -15.00
N LEU A 370 21.28 11.64 -14.77
CA LEU A 370 22.48 11.25 -14.03
C LEU A 370 23.71 11.99 -14.58
N LYS A 371 24.36 12.78 -13.75
CA LYS A 371 25.57 13.56 -14.11
C LYS A 371 26.80 12.66 -14.29
N SER A 372 26.64 11.54 -14.99
CA SER A 372 27.71 10.59 -15.25
C SER A 372 28.85 11.13 -16.10
N GLN A 373 28.64 12.28 -16.75
CA GLN A 373 29.65 12.90 -17.63
C GLN A 373 30.52 13.97 -16.95
N ILE A 374 30.22 14.40 -15.72
CA ILE A 374 30.91 15.54 -15.09
C ILE A 374 31.74 15.16 -13.86
N SER A 375 31.54 14.01 -13.23
CA SER A 375 32.40 13.57 -12.15
C SER A 375 32.53 12.06 -12.08
N ASN A 376 33.75 11.57 -11.92
CA ASN A 376 34.06 10.16 -11.57
C ASN A 376 33.50 9.75 -10.19
N LEU A 377 32.70 10.60 -9.53
CA LEU A 377 32.28 10.47 -8.13
C LEU A 377 31.00 9.63 -7.95
N LYS A 378 30.15 9.47 -8.98
CA LYS A 378 28.87 8.74 -8.91
C LYS A 378 28.13 9.01 -7.58
N PRO A 379 27.52 10.20 -7.37
CA PRO A 379 26.95 10.55 -6.09
C PRO A 379 25.71 9.71 -5.78
N ILE A 380 25.59 9.29 -4.51
CA ILE A 380 24.43 8.56 -4.01
C ILE A 380 24.01 9.05 -2.62
N CYS A 381 22.70 9.17 -2.41
CA CYS A 381 22.08 9.33 -1.09
C CYS A 381 21.57 7.98 -0.59
N ILE A 382 21.83 7.67 0.68
CA ILE A 382 21.31 6.49 1.37
C ILE A 382 20.40 7.03 2.48
N ILE A 383 19.13 6.62 2.49
CA ILE A 383 18.10 7.16 3.40
C ILE A 383 17.73 6.11 4.42
N ALA A 384 17.98 6.40 5.69
CA ALA A 384 17.68 5.58 6.85
C ALA A 384 16.41 6.08 7.54
N HIS A 385 15.36 5.25 7.54
CA HIS A 385 14.06 5.57 8.13
C HIS A 385 14.07 5.57 9.66
N GLY A 386 13.06 6.20 10.28
CA GLY A 386 12.85 6.23 11.72
C GLY A 386 12.27 4.93 12.29
N PHE A 387 11.99 4.93 13.60
CA PHE A 387 11.36 3.82 14.33
C PHE A 387 10.08 3.34 13.66
N ASN A 388 9.97 2.04 13.42
CA ASN A 388 8.84 1.40 12.74
C ASN A 388 8.54 1.97 11.35
N GLY A 389 9.47 2.71 10.74
CA GLY A 389 9.38 3.19 9.37
C GLY A 389 9.76 2.11 8.35
N THR A 390 9.64 2.43 7.08
CA THR A 390 10.05 1.57 5.96
C THR A 390 10.69 2.41 4.86
N TYR A 391 11.29 1.75 3.85
CA TYR A 391 11.85 2.39 2.66
C TYR A 391 10.87 3.34 1.94
N HIS A 392 9.56 3.20 2.13
CA HIS A 392 8.55 4.11 1.56
C HIS A 392 8.76 5.56 1.97
N TYR A 393 9.17 5.82 3.20
CA TYR A 393 9.47 7.18 3.67
C TYR A 393 10.51 7.86 2.79
N GLY A 394 11.58 7.14 2.47
CA GLY A 394 12.66 7.68 1.66
C GLY A 394 12.30 7.99 0.20
N ARG A 395 11.20 7.45 -0.32
CA ARG A 395 10.73 7.73 -1.70
C ARG A 395 10.37 9.20 -1.92
N SER A 396 9.97 9.93 -0.87
CA SER A 396 9.70 11.37 -0.94
C SER A 396 10.92 12.18 -1.42
N TYR A 397 12.13 11.67 -1.23
CA TYR A 397 13.36 12.32 -1.68
C TYR A 397 13.68 12.08 -3.16
N PHE A 398 13.01 11.16 -3.87
CA PHE A 398 13.36 10.84 -5.26
C PHE A 398 13.27 12.05 -6.20
N ASP A 399 12.27 12.94 -6.04
CA ASP A 399 12.14 14.14 -6.85
C ASP A 399 13.29 15.12 -6.61
N VAL A 400 13.74 15.25 -5.37
CA VAL A 400 14.91 16.07 -5.01
C VAL A 400 16.17 15.48 -5.65
N MET A 401 16.35 14.15 -5.56
CA MET A 401 17.50 13.45 -6.15
C MET A 401 17.48 13.49 -7.67
N GLN A 402 16.28 13.44 -8.30
CA GLN A 402 16.12 13.67 -9.74
C GLN A 402 16.66 15.03 -10.16
N LYS A 403 16.28 16.11 -9.43
CA LYS A 403 16.77 17.48 -9.71
C LYS A 403 18.28 17.63 -9.52
N LEU A 404 18.83 16.95 -8.53
CA LEU A 404 20.26 17.01 -8.19
C LEU A 404 21.14 16.11 -9.06
N GLY A 405 20.56 15.10 -9.73
CA GLY A 405 21.29 14.08 -10.47
C GLY A 405 22.03 13.09 -9.56
N TYR A 406 21.48 12.80 -8.38
CA TYR A 406 21.98 11.82 -7.42
C TYR A 406 21.21 10.51 -7.55
N GLN A 407 21.91 9.37 -7.47
CA GLN A 407 21.21 8.12 -7.16
C GLN A 407 20.71 8.16 -5.72
N CYS A 408 19.68 7.37 -5.43
CA CYS A 408 19.11 7.29 -4.08
C CYS A 408 18.79 5.84 -3.74
N TYR A 409 19.23 5.38 -2.57
CA TYR A 409 18.88 4.08 -2.05
C TYR A 409 18.06 4.25 -0.78
N VAL A 410 16.86 3.71 -0.79
CA VAL A 410 15.92 3.65 0.33
C VAL A 410 15.77 2.19 0.73
N PHE A 411 15.72 1.86 2.01
CA PHE A 411 15.79 0.48 2.46
C PHE A 411 15.05 0.26 3.77
N ASP A 412 14.77 -1.01 4.09
CA ASP A 412 14.20 -1.43 5.36
C ASP A 412 15.30 -1.96 6.28
N PHE A 413 15.43 -1.41 7.47
CA PHE A 413 16.21 -2.08 8.51
C PHE A 413 15.58 -3.45 8.85
N PRO A 414 16.35 -4.56 8.79
CA PRO A 414 15.89 -5.83 9.35
C PRO A 414 15.51 -5.65 10.82
N CYS A 415 14.32 -6.12 11.19
CA CYS A 415 13.70 -5.96 12.51
C CYS A 415 13.34 -4.51 12.91
N GLY A 416 13.57 -3.51 12.06
CA GLY A 416 13.32 -2.10 12.36
C GLY A 416 11.84 -1.69 12.29
N SER A 417 10.98 -2.54 11.71
CA SER A 417 9.55 -2.27 11.53
C SER A 417 8.74 -3.56 11.48
N VAL A 418 7.50 -3.51 11.98
CA VAL A 418 6.51 -4.60 11.79
C VAL A 418 6.14 -4.81 10.32
N ASN A 419 6.41 -3.82 9.48
CA ASN A 419 6.14 -3.82 8.03
C ASN A 419 7.42 -3.97 7.18
N SER A 420 8.57 -4.25 7.80
CA SER A 420 9.83 -4.44 7.08
C SER A 420 9.76 -5.62 6.11
N ARG A 421 10.22 -5.43 4.88
CA ARG A 421 10.43 -6.51 3.89
C ARG A 421 11.74 -7.27 4.12
N SER A 422 12.67 -6.70 4.90
CA SER A 422 13.91 -7.36 5.27
C SER A 422 13.65 -8.47 6.30
N ASP A 423 13.23 -8.08 7.51
CA ASP A 423 12.73 -8.93 8.59
C ASP A 423 11.82 -8.04 9.44
N ASN A 424 10.64 -8.53 9.79
CA ASN A 424 9.63 -7.77 10.54
C ASN A 424 9.50 -8.20 12.01
N ASN A 425 10.43 -9.01 12.52
CA ASN A 425 10.43 -9.43 13.93
C ASN A 425 11.04 -8.34 14.83
N THR A 426 10.26 -7.34 15.19
CA THR A 426 10.69 -6.19 16.00
C THR A 426 11.15 -6.55 17.43
N LEU A 427 10.90 -7.77 17.92
CA LEU A 427 11.50 -8.25 19.15
C LEU A 427 13.04 -8.37 19.07
N ASN A 428 13.57 -8.48 17.85
CA ASN A 428 15.00 -8.51 17.57
C ASN A 428 15.57 -7.14 17.14
N MET A 429 14.79 -6.06 17.20
CA MET A 429 15.26 -4.72 16.87
C MET A 429 16.50 -4.35 17.71
N SER A 430 17.50 -3.74 17.07
CA SER A 430 18.75 -3.32 17.72
C SER A 430 19.40 -2.17 16.96
N ILE A 431 19.71 -1.09 17.68
CA ILE A 431 20.45 0.07 17.11
C ILE A 431 21.83 -0.33 16.60
N LEU A 432 22.51 -1.29 17.24
CA LEU A 432 23.82 -1.74 16.79
C LEU A 432 23.75 -2.60 15.53
N ASP A 433 22.70 -3.41 15.40
CA ASP A 433 22.43 -4.15 14.17
C ASP A 433 22.07 -3.21 13.02
N GLU A 434 21.18 -2.23 13.25
CA GLU A 434 20.84 -1.21 12.26
C GLU A 434 22.09 -0.41 11.82
N GLN A 435 22.99 -0.09 12.74
CA GLN A 435 24.27 0.53 12.40
C GLN A 435 25.16 -0.41 11.56
N SER A 436 25.18 -1.70 11.88
CA SER A 436 25.91 -2.71 11.10
C SER A 436 25.35 -2.82 9.68
N ASP A 437 24.02 -2.85 9.55
CA ASP A 437 23.32 -2.91 8.26
C ASP A 437 23.63 -1.66 7.42
N LEU A 438 23.54 -0.47 7.98
CA LEU A 438 23.87 0.77 7.26
C LEU A 438 25.36 0.81 6.83
N ARG A 439 26.28 0.28 7.63
CA ARG A 439 27.69 0.14 7.22
C ARG A 439 27.87 -0.83 6.05
N ALA A 440 27.13 -1.94 6.06
CA ALA A 440 27.15 -2.89 4.95
C ALA A 440 26.66 -2.23 3.64
N ILE A 441 25.59 -1.42 3.71
CA ILE A 441 25.06 -0.64 2.59
C ILE A 441 26.11 0.36 2.07
N VAL A 442 26.75 1.13 2.95
CA VAL A 442 27.82 2.07 2.57
C VAL A 442 28.97 1.33 1.90
N ASN A 443 29.42 0.19 2.44
CA ASN A 443 30.49 -0.62 1.86
C ASN A 443 30.11 -1.18 0.48
N TYR A 444 28.85 -1.64 0.33
CA TYR A 444 28.33 -2.10 -0.95
C TYR A 444 28.45 -1.01 -2.02
N PHE A 445 27.91 0.19 -1.77
CA PHE A 445 27.98 1.26 -2.77
C PHE A 445 29.41 1.75 -3.02
N ARG A 446 30.28 1.73 -2.02
CA ARG A 446 31.72 1.98 -2.23
C ARG A 446 32.34 0.94 -3.19
N SER A 447 31.99 -0.33 -3.05
CA SER A 447 32.46 -1.40 -3.96
C SER A 447 31.93 -1.24 -5.39
N GLN A 448 30.75 -0.62 -5.55
CA GLN A 448 30.16 -0.29 -6.85
C GLN A 448 30.76 0.99 -7.49
N GLY A 449 31.75 1.61 -6.82
CA GLY A 449 32.47 2.77 -7.32
C GLY A 449 31.88 4.13 -6.95
N HIS A 450 30.91 4.18 -6.01
CA HIS A 450 30.40 5.44 -5.51
C HIS A 450 31.41 6.11 -4.58
N GLN A 451 31.96 7.25 -5.01
CA GLN A 451 32.95 8.00 -4.23
C GLN A 451 32.30 9.10 -3.37
N HIS A 452 31.11 9.55 -3.71
CA HIS A 452 30.39 10.57 -2.96
C HIS A 452 29.11 9.96 -2.36
N ILE A 453 29.17 9.60 -1.06
CA ILE A 453 28.05 9.00 -0.32
C ILE A 453 27.52 10.00 0.70
N VAL A 454 26.23 10.28 0.60
CA VAL A 454 25.47 11.09 1.56
C VAL A 454 24.58 10.15 2.39
N LEU A 455 24.63 10.26 3.70
CA LEU A 455 23.66 9.63 4.59
C LEU A 455 22.59 10.65 4.97
N ILE A 456 21.33 10.28 4.81
CA ILE A 456 20.17 11.02 5.33
C ILE A 456 19.48 10.11 6.34
N GLY A 457 19.31 10.57 7.57
CA GLY A 457 18.66 9.77 8.61
C GLY A 457 17.58 10.53 9.34
N GLU A 458 16.41 9.93 9.45
CA GLU A 458 15.23 10.48 10.13
C GLU A 458 15.05 9.82 11.51
N SER A 459 14.79 10.60 12.53
CA SER A 459 14.47 10.12 13.87
C SER A 459 15.48 9.06 14.38
N GLN A 460 15.08 7.79 14.61
CA GLN A 460 15.99 6.69 14.95
C GLN A 460 17.04 6.46 13.86
N GLY A 461 16.67 6.50 12.59
CA GLY A 461 17.61 6.44 11.47
C GLY A 461 18.64 7.58 11.49
N GLY A 462 18.27 8.73 12.07
CA GLY A 462 19.18 9.85 12.33
C GLY A 462 20.26 9.49 13.37
N LEU A 463 19.89 8.81 14.45
CA LEU A 463 20.86 8.26 15.41
C LEU A 463 21.80 7.26 14.74
N VAL A 464 21.25 6.29 14.01
CA VAL A 464 22.02 5.24 13.30
C VAL A 464 22.96 5.85 12.27
N SER A 465 22.49 6.84 11.50
CA SER A 465 23.31 7.55 10.50
C SER A 465 24.43 8.35 11.13
N ALA A 466 24.18 9.03 12.27
CA ALA A 466 25.21 9.77 13.01
C ALA A 466 26.30 8.85 13.57
N LEU A 467 25.92 7.72 14.16
CA LEU A 467 26.86 6.70 14.66
C LEU A 467 27.67 6.07 13.52
N THR A 468 27.02 5.77 12.39
CA THR A 468 27.67 5.21 11.20
C THR A 468 28.66 6.20 10.60
N ALA A 469 28.29 7.46 10.40
CA ALA A 469 29.19 8.50 9.89
C ALA A 469 30.41 8.70 10.82
N ALA A 470 30.22 8.68 12.13
CA ALA A 470 31.33 8.78 13.11
C ALA A 470 32.32 7.63 13.01
N GLN A 471 31.86 6.42 12.68
CA GLN A 471 32.69 5.23 12.51
C GLN A 471 33.33 5.13 11.12
N MET A 472 32.61 5.54 10.08
CA MET A 472 33.00 5.43 8.67
C MET A 472 33.39 6.80 8.06
N LYS A 473 33.97 7.67 8.86
CA LYS A 473 34.25 9.09 8.54
C LYS A 473 34.87 9.33 7.17
N ASP A 474 35.72 8.43 6.69
CA ASP A 474 36.43 8.55 5.41
C ASP A 474 35.60 8.00 4.21
N LYS A 475 34.44 7.37 4.48
CA LYS A 475 33.57 6.78 3.46
C LYS A 475 32.26 7.56 3.29
N VAL A 476 31.89 8.40 4.23
CA VAL A 476 30.68 9.25 4.21
C VAL A 476 31.10 10.67 3.90
N SER A 477 30.60 11.21 2.79
CA SER A 477 30.98 12.55 2.30
C SER A 477 30.20 13.66 2.99
N GLN A 478 28.91 13.47 3.20
CA GLN A 478 28.01 14.41 3.86
C GLN A 478 26.98 13.67 4.70
N LEU A 479 26.51 14.31 5.78
CA LEU A 479 25.50 13.77 6.69
C LEU A 479 24.33 14.74 6.82
N VAL A 480 23.11 14.22 6.68
CA VAL A 480 21.87 14.96 6.89
C VAL A 480 21.08 14.26 7.98
N LEU A 481 20.69 15.01 9.00
CA LEU A 481 19.96 14.53 10.16
C LEU A 481 18.63 15.26 10.24
N VAL A 482 17.53 14.55 10.12
CA VAL A 482 16.18 15.08 10.11
C VAL A 482 15.49 14.67 11.42
N PHE A 483 15.12 15.62 12.25
CA PHE A 483 14.63 15.42 13.64
C PHE A 483 15.30 14.23 14.35
N PRO A 484 16.66 14.20 14.45
CA PRO A 484 17.40 12.99 14.78
C PRO A 484 17.25 12.60 16.26
N ALA A 485 16.81 11.38 16.52
CA ALA A 485 16.57 10.87 17.87
C ALA A 485 17.88 10.49 18.62
N LEU A 486 18.82 11.42 18.68
CA LEU A 486 20.13 11.24 19.34
C LEU A 486 20.02 10.97 20.85
N CYS A 487 18.89 11.34 21.44
CA CYS A 487 18.55 11.16 22.85
C CYS A 487 18.13 9.73 23.22
N ILE A 488 17.90 8.82 22.25
CA ILE A 488 17.39 7.47 22.53
C ILE A 488 18.13 6.79 23.68
N PRO A 489 19.48 6.67 23.71
CA PRO A 489 20.17 6.02 24.82
C PRO A 489 19.99 6.74 26.17
N GLU A 490 20.00 8.07 26.16
CA GLU A 490 19.81 8.85 27.39
C GLU A 490 18.39 8.70 27.95
N ASN A 491 17.37 8.76 27.08
CA ASN A 491 15.96 8.64 27.46
C ASN A 491 15.64 7.25 28.02
N TRP A 492 16.13 6.19 27.37
CA TRP A 492 15.87 4.83 27.83
C TRP A 492 16.63 4.51 29.12
N ARG A 493 17.87 5.01 29.31
CA ARG A 493 18.59 4.91 30.57
C ARG A 493 17.89 5.66 31.70
N ALA A 494 17.28 6.80 31.43
CA ALA A 494 16.48 7.52 32.41
C ALA A 494 15.24 6.73 32.83
N ARG A 495 14.59 6.03 31.85
CA ARG A 495 13.43 5.17 32.12
C ARG A 495 13.80 3.88 32.85
N TYR A 496 14.93 3.26 32.52
CA TYR A 496 15.45 2.03 33.09
C TYR A 496 16.88 2.28 33.63
N PRO A 497 17.02 2.84 34.84
CA PRO A 497 18.32 3.24 35.35
C PRO A 497 19.29 2.08 35.57
N LYS A 498 18.79 0.88 35.80
CA LYS A 498 19.57 -0.36 35.93
C LYS A 498 19.21 -1.34 34.85
N LEU A 499 20.17 -2.14 34.41
CA LEU A 499 19.91 -3.23 33.44
C LEU A 499 18.84 -4.22 33.95
N SER A 500 18.78 -4.46 35.28
CA SER A 500 17.76 -5.31 35.91
C SER A 500 16.33 -4.79 35.74
N ASP A 501 16.16 -3.49 35.53
CA ASP A 501 14.85 -2.84 35.43
C ASP A 501 14.24 -2.97 34.03
N ILE A 502 15.05 -3.40 33.06
CA ILE A 502 14.62 -3.57 31.66
C ILE A 502 13.74 -4.82 31.54
N PRO A 503 12.47 -4.70 31.14
CA PRO A 503 11.60 -5.86 30.94
C PRO A 503 12.02 -6.67 29.70
N GLU A 504 11.59 -7.95 29.64
CA GLU A 504 11.85 -8.82 28.49
C GLU A 504 11.23 -8.28 27.21
N VAL A 505 10.07 -7.63 27.29
CA VAL A 505 9.37 -6.99 26.18
C VAL A 505 8.84 -5.63 26.63
N THR A 506 9.10 -4.61 25.83
CA THR A 506 8.55 -3.25 25.98
C THR A 506 7.71 -2.90 24.76
N GLU A 507 6.58 -2.25 24.98
CA GLU A 507 5.74 -1.75 23.90
C GLU A 507 5.84 -0.22 23.79
N LEU A 508 6.06 0.28 22.57
CA LEU A 508 6.08 1.69 22.24
C LEU A 508 5.22 1.92 20.99
N TRP A 509 4.17 2.74 21.10
CA TRP A 509 3.25 3.06 20.00
C TRP A 509 2.70 1.81 19.26
N GLY A 510 2.35 0.76 20.02
CA GLY A 510 1.83 -0.49 19.49
C GLY A 510 2.89 -1.46 18.94
N VAL A 511 4.16 -1.10 18.97
CA VAL A 511 5.28 -1.96 18.52
C VAL A 511 5.98 -2.58 19.73
N LYS A 512 6.10 -3.91 19.71
CA LYS A 512 6.80 -4.67 20.74
C LYS A 512 8.29 -4.80 20.41
N MET A 513 9.14 -4.42 21.36
CA MET A 513 10.59 -4.54 21.28
C MET A 513 11.11 -5.46 22.37
N GLY A 514 12.11 -6.25 22.05
CA GLY A 514 12.78 -7.12 23.02
C GLY A 514 13.78 -6.35 23.89
N ARG A 515 14.11 -6.94 25.03
CA ARG A 515 15.06 -6.44 26.04
C ARG A 515 16.40 -6.00 25.44
N ARG A 516 16.90 -6.71 24.44
CA ARG A 516 18.17 -6.47 23.76
C ARG A 516 18.31 -5.04 23.25
N PHE A 517 17.23 -4.44 22.67
CA PHE A 517 17.24 -3.07 22.17
C PHE A 517 17.74 -2.07 23.23
N PHE A 518 17.30 -2.24 24.46
CA PHE A 518 17.61 -1.32 25.57
C PHE A 518 18.97 -1.61 26.21
N GLU A 519 19.31 -2.90 26.37
CA GLU A 519 20.57 -3.32 26.98
C GLU A 519 21.79 -2.86 26.20
N GLU A 520 21.77 -3.02 24.87
CA GLU A 520 22.91 -2.70 24.01
C GLU A 520 23.26 -1.21 23.97
N ILE A 521 22.27 -0.34 24.20
CA ILE A 521 22.46 1.11 24.18
C ILE A 521 22.50 1.75 25.58
N HIS A 522 22.31 0.97 26.65
CA HIS A 522 22.15 1.48 27.99
C HIS A 522 23.31 2.42 28.41
N ASP A 523 24.55 2.01 28.19
CA ASP A 523 25.72 2.79 28.55
C ASP A 523 26.25 3.68 27.40
N MET A 524 25.54 3.71 26.26
CA MET A 524 25.94 4.49 25.11
C MET A 524 25.82 5.99 25.39
N ASN A 525 26.87 6.74 25.11
CA ASN A 525 26.86 8.20 25.09
C ASN A 525 26.98 8.69 23.66
N THR A 526 25.85 8.88 23.02
CA THR A 526 25.74 9.31 21.62
C THR A 526 26.55 10.57 21.36
N PHE A 527 26.44 11.59 22.23
CA PHE A 527 27.06 12.89 22.03
C PHE A 527 28.60 12.88 22.17
N LYS A 528 29.18 11.87 22.85
CA LYS A 528 30.64 11.65 22.82
C LYS A 528 31.12 10.96 21.55
N ILE A 529 30.23 10.27 20.82
CA ILE A 529 30.57 9.49 19.64
C ILE A 529 30.45 10.32 18.37
N ILE A 530 29.34 11.01 18.18
CA ILE A 530 28.96 11.65 16.90
C ILE A 530 29.94 12.75 16.48
N GLY A 531 30.52 13.49 17.42
CA GLY A 531 31.51 14.53 17.15
C GLY A 531 32.83 14.03 16.54
N LYS A 532 33.00 12.70 16.37
CA LYS A 532 34.16 12.12 15.66
C LYS A 532 34.05 12.28 14.15
N TYR A 533 32.83 12.45 13.62
CA TYR A 533 32.63 12.78 12.20
C TYR A 533 33.09 14.22 11.93
N ARG A 534 33.81 14.44 10.85
CA ARG A 534 34.46 15.72 10.51
C ARG A 534 33.95 16.34 9.21
N GLY A 535 33.16 15.58 8.44
CA GLY A 535 32.53 16.07 7.22
C GLY A 535 31.38 17.06 7.50
N PRO A 536 30.83 17.68 6.43
CA PRO A 536 29.70 18.60 6.55
C PRO A 536 28.45 17.90 7.09
N VAL A 537 27.69 18.60 7.95
CA VAL A 537 26.44 18.11 8.55
C VAL A 537 25.33 19.15 8.36
N LEU A 538 24.17 18.71 7.88
CA LEU A 538 22.92 19.46 7.94
C LEU A 538 22.02 18.81 8.98
N ILE A 539 21.48 19.59 9.92
CA ILE A 539 20.46 19.15 10.86
C ILE A 539 19.19 19.96 10.54
N VAL A 540 18.07 19.27 10.38
CA VAL A 540 16.74 19.90 10.19
C VAL A 540 15.83 19.46 11.32
N GLN A 541 15.22 20.42 12.04
CA GLN A 541 14.45 20.16 13.25
C GLN A 541 13.24 21.08 13.34
N GLY A 542 12.08 20.51 13.76
CA GLY A 542 10.90 21.30 14.11
C GLY A 542 11.02 21.90 15.52
N ASP A 543 10.55 23.13 15.73
CA ASP A 543 10.58 23.76 17.05
C ASP A 543 9.45 23.34 17.99
N LYS A 544 8.46 22.60 17.48
CA LYS A 544 7.33 22.02 18.22
C LYS A 544 7.42 20.50 18.37
N ASP A 545 8.56 19.91 18.02
CA ASP A 545 8.80 18.49 18.20
C ASP A 545 8.80 18.12 19.69
N GLN A 546 7.84 17.26 20.09
CA GLN A 546 7.68 16.77 21.45
C GLN A 546 8.28 15.38 21.66
N VAL A 547 8.72 14.72 20.60
CA VAL A 547 9.35 13.39 20.64
C VAL A 547 10.86 13.54 20.76
N VAL A 548 11.44 14.39 19.89
CA VAL A 548 12.86 14.73 19.89
C VAL A 548 12.99 16.24 20.11
N LEU A 549 13.47 16.60 21.29
CA LEU A 549 13.55 18.02 21.66
C LEU A 549 14.62 18.74 20.83
N ILE A 550 14.31 19.97 20.42
CA ILE A 550 15.20 20.83 19.63
C ILE A 550 16.57 21.04 20.29
N ASP A 551 16.64 20.94 21.63
CA ASP A 551 17.89 21.14 22.38
C ASP A 551 18.91 20.02 22.12
N ASP A 552 18.47 18.80 21.79
CA ASP A 552 19.36 17.72 21.35
C ASP A 552 20.03 18.04 20.01
N SER A 553 19.27 18.60 19.08
CA SER A 553 19.80 19.07 17.78
C SER A 553 20.76 20.26 17.94
N LYS A 554 20.46 21.21 18.84
CA LYS A 554 21.39 22.30 19.18
C LYS A 554 22.66 21.79 19.85
N ARG A 555 22.54 20.78 20.72
CA ARG A 555 23.70 20.12 21.37
C ARG A 555 24.55 19.41 20.32
N ALA A 556 23.96 18.68 19.39
CA ALA A 556 24.66 18.01 18.30
C ALA A 556 25.39 18.98 17.38
N GLN A 557 24.75 20.10 17.00
CA GLN A 557 25.36 21.12 16.17
C GLN A 557 26.69 21.62 16.73
N LYS A 558 26.77 21.80 18.04
CA LYS A 558 27.99 22.29 18.72
C LYS A 558 29.14 21.27 18.72
N LEU A 559 28.86 20.00 18.51
CA LEU A 559 29.84 18.91 18.55
C LEU A 559 30.48 18.63 17.20
N TYR A 560 29.76 18.89 16.11
CA TYR A 560 30.28 18.72 14.76
C TYR A 560 31.18 19.90 14.38
N LYS A 561 32.23 19.63 13.61
CA LYS A 561 33.18 20.66 13.15
C LYS A 561 32.53 21.61 12.14
N ASP A 562 31.69 21.10 11.24
CA ASP A 562 30.99 21.84 10.18
C ASP A 562 29.52 21.40 10.17
N ALA A 563 28.70 22.03 11.01
CA ALA A 563 27.27 21.74 11.10
C ALA A 563 26.40 22.98 10.94
N ARG A 564 25.32 22.81 10.20
CA ARG A 564 24.22 23.77 10.07
C ARG A 564 22.99 23.17 10.70
N LEU A 565 22.30 23.96 11.52
CA LEU A 565 20.99 23.64 12.04
C LEU A 565 19.97 24.55 11.36
N HIS A 566 19.00 23.95 10.66
CA HIS A 566 17.82 24.62 10.14
C HIS A 566 16.63 24.26 11.02
N ILE A 567 15.91 25.27 11.47
CA ILE A 567 14.72 25.11 12.33
C ILE A 567 13.50 25.44 11.48
N ILE A 568 12.54 24.51 11.42
CA ILE A 568 11.24 24.73 10.76
C ILE A 568 10.23 25.18 11.82
N PRO A 569 9.78 26.44 11.78
CA PRO A 569 8.87 26.97 12.79
C PRO A 569 7.50 26.29 12.74
N GLY A 570 7.00 25.87 13.92
CA GLY A 570 5.70 25.23 14.07
C GLY A 570 5.69 23.73 13.77
N ALA A 571 6.76 23.16 13.21
CA ALA A 571 6.83 21.75 12.86
C ALA A 571 7.01 20.86 14.10
N GLY A 572 6.32 19.72 14.12
CA GLY A 572 6.45 18.65 15.12
C GLY A 572 7.40 17.55 14.68
N HIS A 573 7.21 16.34 15.26
CA HIS A 573 7.92 15.14 14.84
C HIS A 573 7.28 14.55 13.59
N GLY A 574 8.08 14.37 12.52
CA GLY A 574 7.55 14.04 11.20
C GLY A 574 7.04 15.29 10.45
N PHE A 575 7.55 15.51 9.25
CA PHE A 575 7.22 16.70 8.47
C PHE A 575 6.01 16.48 7.57
N LYS A 576 5.06 17.43 7.63
CA LYS A 576 3.95 17.51 6.67
C LYS A 576 4.48 17.96 5.30
N PRO A 577 3.71 17.83 4.22
CA PRO A 577 4.18 18.15 2.86
C PRO A 577 4.84 19.53 2.70
N LYS A 578 4.29 20.58 3.35
CA LYS A 578 4.87 21.93 3.31
C LYS A 578 6.21 22.02 4.05
N GLU A 579 6.31 21.37 5.19
CA GLU A 579 7.52 21.32 6.01
C GLU A 579 8.60 20.50 5.29
N PHE A 580 8.21 19.38 4.64
CA PHE A 580 9.10 18.60 3.79
C PHE A 580 9.62 19.40 2.59
N GLN A 581 8.79 20.25 1.94
CA GLN A 581 9.27 21.13 0.88
C GLN A 581 10.34 22.12 1.37
N GLU A 582 10.20 22.62 2.59
CA GLU A 582 11.21 23.50 3.20
C GLU A 582 12.51 22.75 3.47
N GLU A 583 12.42 21.55 4.07
CA GLU A 583 13.55 20.63 4.26
C GLU A 583 14.25 20.33 2.94
N ALA A 584 13.50 19.90 1.91
CA ALA A 584 14.02 19.61 0.58
C ALA A 584 14.79 20.79 -0.02
N GLY A 585 14.30 22.01 0.17
CA GLY A 585 14.98 23.23 -0.24
C GLY A 585 16.32 23.47 0.50
N GLN A 586 16.42 23.10 1.77
CA GLN A 586 17.67 23.16 2.54
C GLN A 586 18.65 22.05 2.09
N LEU A 587 18.12 20.87 1.85
CA LEU A 587 18.89 19.72 1.34
C LEU A 587 19.50 20.05 -0.03
N GLU A 588 18.73 20.61 -0.96
CA GLU A 588 19.26 21.05 -2.26
C GLU A 588 20.39 22.06 -2.13
N LYS A 589 20.27 23.06 -1.24
CA LYS A 589 21.32 24.05 -0.98
C LYS A 589 22.57 23.44 -0.34
N PHE A 590 22.38 22.41 0.47
CA PHE A 590 23.48 21.72 1.16
C PHE A 590 24.26 20.80 0.21
N LEU A 591 23.58 20.06 -0.66
CA LEU A 591 24.19 19.10 -1.58
C LEU A 591 24.80 19.74 -2.84
N LYS A 592 24.44 20.99 -3.17
CA LYS A 592 25.04 21.73 -4.30
C LYS A 592 26.42 22.33 -3.99
N LYS A 593 26.86 22.28 -2.74
CA LYS A 593 28.19 22.74 -2.29
C LYS A 593 29.22 21.63 -2.37
#